data_c4c6c1ff07ad53491927107391ae3c4b
#
_entry.id   c4c6c1ff07ad53491927107391ae3c4b
#
_cell.length_a   1.000
_cell.length_b   1.000
_cell.length_c   1.000
_cell.angle_alpha   90.00
_cell.angle_beta   90.00
_cell.angle_gamma   90.00
#
_symmetry.space_group_name_H-M   'P 1'
#
loop_
_entity.id
_entity.type
_entity.pdbx_description
1 polymer ?
#
loop_
_entity_poly.entity_id
_entity_poly.type
_entity_poly.pdbx_seq_one_letter_code
_entity_poly.pdbx_strand_id
1 'polypeptide(L)'
;MRLGLAQLNPIVGDLAGNRRRILDAYTALVAQGAELVVFPELAVCGYPPRDLLFKRRFVSDVAESLAQIAAAVGEVPALIGTVEANTSGLGRPFFNSAAFCHRGEVRAMARKCLLPTYDVFDEDRYFEPAALPTVVEHQGRRIGITICEDIWTHPMLS
;
A
#
# COMPACT_ATOMS: atom_id res chain seq x y z
N MET A 1 17.20 5.53 11.87
CA MET A 1 16.14 4.57 11.52
C MET A 1 16.65 3.68 10.40
N ARG A 2 16.65 2.37 10.60
CA ARG A 2 17.03 1.38 9.59
C ARG A 2 15.78 0.91 8.84
N LEU A 3 15.73 1.14 7.53
CA LEU A 3 14.61 0.70 6.69
C LEU A 3 14.90 -0.69 6.13
N GLY A 4 13.92 -1.60 6.24
CA GLY A 4 13.89 -2.86 5.53
C GLY A 4 13.08 -2.70 4.25
N LEU A 5 13.71 -2.76 3.08
CA LEU A 5 13.01 -2.70 1.79
C LEU A 5 12.73 -4.13 1.30
N ALA A 6 11.47 -4.51 1.30
CA ALA A 6 11.03 -5.82 0.83
C ALA A 6 10.89 -5.82 -0.69
N GLN A 7 11.91 -6.27 -1.39
CA GLN A 7 11.87 -6.42 -2.85
C GLN A 7 11.12 -7.69 -3.22
N LEU A 8 9.82 -7.59 -3.43
CA LEU A 8 8.93 -8.70 -3.78
C LEU A 8 8.41 -8.60 -5.22
N ASN A 9 8.02 -9.73 -5.77
CA ASN A 9 7.25 -9.83 -7.01
C ASN A 9 5.86 -10.42 -6.70
N PRO A 10 4.88 -9.61 -6.29
CA PRO A 10 3.53 -10.06 -6.01
C PRO A 10 2.84 -10.56 -7.28
N ILE A 11 2.06 -11.63 -7.14
CA ILE A 11 1.27 -12.18 -8.25
C ILE A 11 -0.13 -11.55 -8.21
N VAL A 12 -0.57 -11.01 -9.36
CA VAL A 12 -1.88 -10.37 -9.47
C VAL A 12 -2.99 -11.37 -9.14
N GLY A 13 -3.81 -11.03 -8.12
CA GLY A 13 -4.93 -11.84 -7.68
C GLY A 13 -4.60 -12.99 -6.71
N ASP A 14 -3.32 -13.31 -6.49
CA ASP A 14 -2.91 -14.36 -5.52
C ASP A 14 -2.81 -13.80 -4.10
N LEU A 15 -3.96 -13.45 -3.50
CA LEU A 15 -3.99 -12.82 -2.17
C LEU A 15 -3.32 -13.68 -1.10
N ALA A 16 -3.55 -15.00 -1.11
CA ALA A 16 -2.97 -15.91 -0.13
C ALA A 16 -1.45 -16.06 -0.28
N GLY A 17 -0.97 -16.20 -1.52
CA GLY A 17 0.46 -16.29 -1.80
C GLY A 17 1.18 -14.98 -1.52
N ASN A 18 0.60 -13.83 -1.89
CA ASN A 18 1.18 -12.51 -1.61
C ASN A 18 1.25 -12.25 -0.10
N ARG A 19 0.19 -12.56 0.66
CA ARG A 19 0.20 -12.44 2.13
C ARG A 19 1.34 -13.24 2.74
N ARG A 20 1.53 -14.50 2.33
CA ARG A 20 2.63 -15.33 2.81
C ARG A 20 3.99 -14.69 2.52
N ARG A 21 4.23 -14.25 1.27
CA ARG A 21 5.47 -13.57 0.87
C ARG A 21 5.73 -12.30 1.69
N ILE A 22 4.69 -11.52 1.95
CA ILE A 22 4.77 -10.31 2.78
C ILE A 22 5.19 -10.66 4.21
N LEU A 23 4.55 -11.66 4.84
CA LEU A 23 4.85 -12.05 6.21
C LEU A 23 6.24 -12.69 6.36
N ASP A 24 6.65 -13.51 5.39
CA ASP A 24 7.99 -14.10 5.36
C ASP A 24 9.07 -13.01 5.26
N ALA A 25 8.90 -12.05 4.34
CA ALA A 25 9.82 -10.94 4.17
C ALA A 25 9.83 -10.00 5.39
N TYR A 26 8.67 -9.71 5.98
CA TYR A 26 8.56 -8.93 7.22
C TYR A 26 9.40 -9.58 8.33
N THR A 27 9.18 -10.86 8.58
CA THR A 27 9.89 -11.61 9.63
C THR A 27 11.41 -11.59 9.40
N ALA A 28 11.84 -11.83 8.15
CA ALA A 28 13.27 -11.84 7.81
C ALA A 28 13.92 -10.46 7.99
N LEU A 29 13.26 -9.37 7.58
CA LEU A 29 13.79 -8.02 7.69
C LEU A 29 13.82 -7.53 9.15
N VAL A 30 12.81 -7.87 9.94
CA VAL A 30 12.79 -7.59 11.39
C VAL A 30 13.95 -8.30 12.08
N ALA A 31 14.20 -9.58 11.75
CA ALA A 31 15.32 -10.34 12.29
C ALA A 31 16.69 -9.73 11.91
N GLN A 32 16.78 -8.99 10.79
CA GLN A 32 17.97 -8.26 10.38
C GLN A 32 18.08 -6.85 11.02
N GLY A 33 17.16 -6.51 11.92
CA GLY A 33 17.16 -5.26 12.68
C GLY A 33 16.54 -4.07 11.95
N ALA A 34 15.60 -4.31 11.02
CA ALA A 34 14.79 -3.23 10.47
C ALA A 34 13.95 -2.58 11.58
N GLU A 35 13.82 -1.25 11.53
CA GLU A 35 12.99 -0.44 12.41
C GLU A 35 11.67 0.00 11.74
N LEU A 36 11.60 -0.12 10.42
CA LEU A 36 10.41 0.02 9.57
C LEU A 36 10.59 -0.84 8.32
N VAL A 37 9.59 -1.64 7.97
CA VAL A 37 9.59 -2.46 6.74
C VAL A 37 8.69 -1.82 5.70
N VAL A 38 9.19 -1.68 4.46
CA VAL A 38 8.45 -1.07 3.35
C VAL A 38 8.25 -2.09 2.24
N PHE A 39 7.02 -2.26 1.81
CA PHE A 39 6.59 -3.16 0.75
C PHE A 39 6.24 -2.43 -0.54
N PRO A 40 6.23 -3.12 -1.69
CA PRO A 40 5.86 -2.53 -2.97
C PRO A 40 4.43 -1.99 -2.99
N GLU A 41 4.18 -1.09 -3.95
CA GLU A 41 2.84 -0.63 -4.34
C GLU A 41 1.94 -1.84 -4.65
N LEU A 42 0.69 -1.80 -4.15
CA LEU A 42 -0.33 -2.85 -4.32
C LEU A 42 0.16 -4.27 -3.99
N ALA A 43 1.10 -4.41 -3.05
CA ALA A 43 1.73 -5.69 -2.69
C ALA A 43 0.72 -6.77 -2.30
N VAL A 44 -0.41 -6.41 -1.69
CA VAL A 44 -1.44 -7.37 -1.25
C VAL A 44 -2.09 -8.06 -2.45
N CYS A 45 -2.46 -7.30 -3.49
CA CYS A 45 -3.20 -7.84 -4.64
C CYS A 45 -2.36 -8.04 -5.91
N GLY A 46 -1.14 -7.50 -5.94
CA GLY A 46 -0.29 -7.45 -7.13
C GLY A 46 -0.64 -6.28 -8.06
N TYR A 47 0.36 -5.81 -8.83
CA TYR A 47 0.24 -4.67 -9.75
C TYR A 47 0.45 -5.15 -11.20
N PRO A 48 -0.36 -4.68 -12.17
CA PRO A 48 -1.61 -3.93 -12.03
C PRO A 48 -2.83 -4.87 -11.88
N PRO A 49 -3.74 -4.61 -10.93
CA PRO A 49 -4.91 -5.47 -10.71
C PRO A 49 -6.00 -5.31 -11.79
N ARG A 50 -6.04 -4.18 -12.49
CA ARG A 50 -6.96 -3.87 -13.59
C ARG A 50 -8.43 -4.22 -13.25
N ASP A 51 -9.15 -4.86 -14.16
CA ASP A 51 -10.58 -5.18 -14.01
C ASP A 51 -10.91 -6.19 -12.89
N LEU A 52 -9.90 -6.80 -12.26
CA LEU A 52 -10.13 -7.56 -11.03
C LEU A 52 -10.76 -6.70 -9.94
N LEU A 53 -10.45 -5.40 -9.90
CA LEU A 53 -11.04 -4.47 -8.95
C LEU A 53 -12.56 -4.42 -9.00
N PHE A 54 -13.17 -4.65 -10.16
CA PHE A 54 -14.63 -4.67 -10.34
C PHE A 54 -15.26 -6.04 -10.05
N LYS A 55 -14.49 -7.07 -9.72
CA LYS A 55 -15.05 -8.36 -9.31
C LYS A 55 -15.70 -8.24 -7.93
N ARG A 56 -16.91 -8.78 -7.80
CA ARG A 56 -17.85 -8.57 -6.69
C ARG A 56 -17.23 -8.61 -5.28
N ARG A 57 -16.24 -9.46 -5.05
CA ARG A 57 -15.64 -9.64 -3.71
C ARG A 57 -14.17 -9.25 -3.64
N PHE A 58 -13.54 -8.94 -4.75
CA PHE A 58 -12.10 -8.83 -4.81
C PHE A 58 -11.53 -7.80 -3.83
N VAL A 59 -12.08 -6.58 -3.81
CA VAL A 59 -11.58 -5.51 -2.93
C VAL A 59 -11.88 -5.81 -1.45
N SER A 60 -13.00 -6.45 -1.12
CA SER A 60 -13.26 -6.92 0.25
C SER A 60 -12.30 -8.03 0.66
N ASP A 61 -11.98 -8.95 -0.24
CA ASP A 61 -11.02 -10.02 0.02
C ASP A 61 -9.59 -9.47 0.18
N VAL A 62 -9.23 -8.39 -0.56
CA VAL A 62 -7.97 -7.63 -0.36
C VAL A 62 -7.94 -7.01 1.04
N ALA A 63 -9.03 -6.36 1.46
CA ALA A 63 -9.12 -5.75 2.79
C ALA A 63 -9.00 -6.79 3.91
N GLU A 64 -9.63 -7.96 3.76
CA GLU A 64 -9.49 -9.07 4.70
C GLU A 64 -8.06 -9.60 4.74
N SER A 65 -7.40 -9.76 3.58
CA SER A 65 -6.00 -10.17 3.50
C SER A 65 -5.08 -9.15 4.19
N LEU A 66 -5.31 -7.84 3.99
CA LEU A 66 -4.58 -6.78 4.70
C LEU A 66 -4.78 -6.86 6.21
N ALA A 67 -6.01 -7.08 6.68
CA ALA A 67 -6.30 -7.21 8.12
C ALA A 67 -5.52 -8.39 8.74
N GLN A 68 -5.44 -9.53 8.04
CA GLN A 68 -4.65 -10.68 8.49
C GLN A 68 -3.14 -10.38 8.51
N ILE A 69 -2.63 -9.59 7.55
CA ILE A 69 -1.24 -9.15 7.56
C ILE A 69 -1.00 -8.19 8.74
N ALA A 70 -1.86 -7.19 8.91
CA ALA A 70 -1.74 -6.22 9.99
C ALA A 70 -1.74 -6.88 11.37
N ALA A 71 -2.59 -7.90 11.58
CA ALA A 71 -2.64 -8.67 12.83
C ALA A 71 -1.32 -9.38 13.16
N ALA A 72 -0.48 -9.70 12.17
CA ALA A 72 0.83 -10.31 12.35
C ALA A 72 1.98 -9.30 12.46
N VAL A 73 1.75 -8.01 12.21
CA VAL A 73 2.75 -6.96 12.37
C VAL A 73 2.91 -6.62 13.85
N GLY A 74 4.12 -6.77 14.37
CA GLY A 74 4.45 -6.53 15.78
C GLY A 74 4.92 -5.10 16.08
N GLU A 75 5.99 -5.00 16.90
CA GLU A 75 6.59 -3.74 17.35
C GLU A 75 7.31 -2.95 16.24
N VAL A 76 7.78 -3.63 15.20
CA VAL A 76 8.35 -2.98 14.02
C VAL A 76 7.22 -2.68 13.04
N PRO A 77 6.94 -1.40 12.71
CA PRO A 77 5.88 -1.09 11.78
C PRO A 77 6.19 -1.53 10.35
N ALA A 78 5.13 -1.67 9.55
CA ALA A 78 5.22 -1.99 8.14
C ALA A 78 4.35 -1.03 7.30
N LEU A 79 4.88 -0.59 6.15
CA LEU A 79 4.13 0.09 5.09
C LEU A 79 3.81 -0.92 3.99
N ILE A 80 2.54 -1.16 3.72
CA ILE A 80 2.06 -2.24 2.85
C ILE A 80 1.15 -1.67 1.77
N GLY A 81 1.56 -1.78 0.51
CA GLY A 81 0.75 -1.35 -0.64
C GLY A 81 -0.52 -2.21 -0.80
N THR A 82 -1.67 -1.56 -0.93
CA THR A 82 -2.99 -2.20 -0.98
C THR A 82 -4.00 -1.38 -1.77
N VAL A 83 -5.19 -1.94 -1.98
CA VAL A 83 -6.37 -1.23 -2.50
C VAL A 83 -7.33 -0.93 -1.35
N GLU A 84 -7.90 0.27 -1.36
CA GLU A 84 -8.95 0.70 -0.44
C GLU A 84 -10.23 1.02 -1.21
N ALA A 85 -11.38 0.63 -0.69
CA ALA A 85 -12.67 1.01 -1.27
C ALA A 85 -12.98 2.48 -0.98
N ASN A 86 -13.41 3.25 -1.98
CA ASN A 86 -13.90 4.60 -1.79
C ASN A 86 -15.37 4.55 -1.36
N THR A 87 -15.63 4.80 -0.09
CA THR A 87 -16.98 4.78 0.51
C THR A 87 -17.66 6.15 0.50
N SER A 88 -17.04 7.18 -0.06
CA SER A 88 -17.59 8.55 -0.09
C SER A 88 -18.81 8.70 -1.01
N GLY A 89 -18.99 7.78 -1.96
CA GLY A 89 -19.99 7.87 -3.02
C GLY A 89 -19.66 8.89 -4.13
N LEU A 90 -18.48 9.51 -4.08
CA LEU A 90 -17.99 10.49 -5.05
C LEU A 90 -16.68 10.00 -5.68
N GLY A 91 -16.47 10.34 -6.96
CA GLY A 91 -15.25 9.99 -7.69
C GLY A 91 -15.15 8.51 -8.06
N ARG A 92 -13.93 8.01 -8.24
CA ARG A 92 -13.66 6.61 -8.56
C ARG A 92 -13.91 5.70 -7.37
N PRO A 93 -14.22 4.41 -7.60
CA PRO A 93 -14.65 3.50 -6.53
C PRO A 93 -13.52 3.02 -5.61
N PHE A 94 -12.25 3.28 -5.94
CA PHE A 94 -11.11 2.77 -5.18
C PHE A 94 -10.03 3.81 -4.98
N PHE A 95 -9.15 3.58 -4.00
CA PHE A 95 -7.88 4.27 -3.83
C PHE A 95 -6.72 3.27 -3.96
N ASN A 96 -5.64 3.69 -4.61
CA ASN A 96 -4.34 3.06 -4.50
C ASN A 96 -3.71 3.57 -3.19
N SER A 97 -3.48 2.67 -2.25
CA SER A 97 -3.16 3.06 -0.87
C SER A 97 -1.96 2.28 -0.31
N ALA A 98 -1.32 2.86 0.71
CA ALA A 98 -0.35 2.20 1.56
C ALA A 98 -0.84 2.22 3.01
N ALA A 99 -0.96 1.04 3.62
CA ALA A 99 -1.34 0.86 5.00
C ALA A 99 -0.12 0.93 5.91
N PHE A 100 -0.12 1.85 6.87
CA PHE A 100 0.85 1.84 7.98
C PHE A 100 0.32 0.94 9.08
N CYS A 101 0.90 -0.26 9.16
CA CYS A 101 0.54 -1.29 10.13
C CYS A 101 1.50 -1.29 11.31
N HIS A 102 0.99 -1.39 12.53
CA HIS A 102 1.78 -1.44 13.75
C HIS A 102 1.00 -2.06 14.89
N ARG A 103 1.62 -2.99 15.64
CA ARG A 103 1.03 -3.66 16.81
C ARG A 103 -0.33 -4.29 16.54
N GLY A 104 -0.41 -5.07 15.49
CA GLY A 104 -1.62 -5.83 15.14
C GLY A 104 -2.71 -5.04 14.43
N GLU A 105 -2.51 -3.76 14.10
CA GLU A 105 -3.54 -2.89 13.55
C GLU A 105 -3.05 -2.04 12.37
N VAL A 106 -3.96 -1.64 11.50
CA VAL A 106 -3.75 -0.56 10.54
C VAL A 106 -3.94 0.77 11.27
N ARG A 107 -2.86 1.52 11.45
CA ARG A 107 -2.85 2.81 12.18
C ARG A 107 -3.16 4.01 11.28
N ALA A 108 -2.81 3.91 10.01
CA ALA A 108 -3.09 4.95 9.01
C ALA A 108 -3.17 4.35 7.61
N MET A 109 -3.93 5.02 6.74
CA MET A 109 -3.97 4.77 5.30
C MET A 109 -3.45 5.99 4.57
N ALA A 110 -2.42 5.82 3.76
CA ALA A 110 -1.94 6.82 2.83
C ALA A 110 -2.47 6.51 1.44
N ARG A 111 -3.05 7.50 0.77
CA ARG A 111 -3.63 7.35 -0.56
C ARG A 111 -2.75 8.06 -1.58
N LYS A 112 -2.56 7.45 -2.72
CA LYS A 112 -1.79 7.99 -3.84
C LYS A 112 -2.42 9.27 -4.37
N CYS A 113 -1.59 10.29 -4.60
CA CYS A 113 -2.02 11.61 -5.07
C CYS A 113 -1.91 11.74 -6.60
N LEU A 114 -0.88 11.14 -7.21
CA LEU A 114 -0.62 11.24 -8.64
C LEU A 114 -0.87 9.88 -9.31
N LEU A 115 -1.79 9.85 -10.27
CA LEU A 115 -2.21 8.64 -10.98
C LEU A 115 -1.65 8.66 -12.40
N PRO A 116 -0.69 7.80 -12.75
CA PRO A 116 -0.13 7.75 -14.10
C PRO A 116 -1.16 7.23 -15.11
N THR A 117 -1.21 7.90 -16.27
CA THR A 117 -2.12 7.58 -17.39
C THR A 117 -1.37 7.34 -18.69
N TYR A 118 -0.06 7.23 -18.64
CA TYR A 118 0.82 7.06 -19.79
C TYR A 118 1.38 5.63 -19.85
N ASP A 119 1.86 5.24 -21.05
CA ASP A 119 2.45 3.93 -21.34
C ASP A 119 1.47 2.79 -21.00
N VAL A 120 1.86 1.88 -20.12
CA VAL A 120 1.04 0.75 -19.67
C VAL A 120 0.12 1.08 -18.48
N PHE A 121 0.25 2.30 -17.96
CA PHE A 121 -0.50 2.76 -16.79
C PHE A 121 -1.88 3.30 -17.20
N ASP A 122 -2.90 2.93 -16.45
CA ASP A 122 -4.29 3.38 -16.62
C ASP A 122 -4.95 3.49 -15.24
N GLU A 123 -4.24 4.15 -14.31
CA GLU A 123 -4.67 4.18 -12.91
C GLU A 123 -5.89 5.08 -12.68
N ASP A 124 -6.00 6.17 -13.44
CA ASP A 124 -7.13 7.11 -13.37
C ASP A 124 -8.49 6.46 -13.71
N ARG A 125 -8.47 5.32 -14.39
CA ARG A 125 -9.68 4.53 -14.68
C ARG A 125 -10.30 3.92 -13.41
N TYR A 126 -9.49 3.57 -12.42
CA TYR A 126 -9.89 2.78 -11.27
C TYR A 126 -9.83 3.55 -9.96
N PHE A 127 -8.80 4.39 -9.82
CA PHE A 127 -8.46 5.01 -8.55
C PHE A 127 -8.83 6.48 -8.50
N GLU A 128 -9.23 6.92 -7.32
CA GLU A 128 -9.43 8.33 -6.98
C GLU A 128 -8.12 8.89 -6.38
N PRO A 129 -7.62 10.04 -6.87
CA PRO A 129 -6.43 10.66 -6.31
C PRO A 129 -6.72 11.28 -4.93
N ALA A 130 -5.77 11.21 -4.02
CA ALA A 130 -5.82 11.99 -2.80
C ALA A 130 -5.38 13.44 -3.05
N ALA A 131 -5.94 14.37 -2.28
CA ALA A 131 -5.58 15.79 -2.40
C ALA A 131 -4.20 16.11 -1.82
N LEU A 132 -3.75 15.36 -0.81
CA LEU A 132 -2.49 15.59 -0.09
C LEU A 132 -1.86 14.27 0.32
N PRO A 133 -0.50 14.20 0.36
CA PRO A 133 0.20 13.05 0.89
C PRO A 133 -0.03 12.91 2.41
N THR A 134 0.04 11.68 2.89
CA THR A 134 -0.15 11.36 4.30
C THR A 134 1.18 11.42 5.05
N VAL A 135 1.16 12.02 6.24
CA VAL A 135 2.28 12.00 7.18
C VAL A 135 1.86 11.24 8.44
N VAL A 136 2.67 10.26 8.84
CA VAL A 136 2.49 9.52 10.10
C VAL A 136 3.57 9.90 11.09
N GLU A 137 3.27 9.83 12.39
CA GLU A 137 4.26 10.00 13.45
C GLU A 137 4.60 8.65 14.07
N HIS A 138 5.88 8.34 14.16
CA HIS A 138 6.38 7.14 14.80
C HIS A 138 7.70 7.39 15.54
N GLN A 139 7.75 7.06 16.83
CA GLN A 139 8.94 7.25 17.68
C GLN A 139 9.53 8.67 17.59
N GLY A 140 8.68 9.70 17.65
CA GLY A 140 9.08 11.11 17.59
C GLY A 140 9.55 11.58 16.20
N ARG A 141 9.36 10.78 15.16
CA ARG A 141 9.71 11.13 13.77
C ARG A 141 8.45 11.27 12.93
N ARG A 142 8.46 12.25 12.05
CA ARG A 142 7.43 12.44 11.02
C ARG A 142 7.87 11.73 9.74
N ILE A 143 7.03 10.85 9.23
CA ILE A 143 7.29 10.02 8.05
C ILE A 143 6.24 10.39 7.00
N GLY A 144 6.67 11.06 5.92
CA GLY A 144 5.83 11.30 4.75
C GLY A 144 5.77 10.02 3.90
N ILE A 145 4.57 9.64 3.49
CA ILE A 145 4.32 8.45 2.67
C ILE A 145 3.95 8.90 1.26
N THR A 146 4.72 8.45 0.28
CA THR A 146 4.48 8.64 -1.14
C THR A 146 4.42 7.30 -1.84
N ILE A 147 3.61 7.20 -2.89
CA ILE A 147 3.41 5.96 -3.65
C ILE A 147 3.81 6.21 -5.10
N CYS A 148 4.90 5.57 -5.54
CA CYS A 148 5.38 5.57 -6.93
C CYS A 148 5.40 6.97 -7.56
N GLU A 149 4.40 7.31 -8.38
CA GLU A 149 4.28 8.57 -9.12
C GLU A 149 4.32 9.82 -8.23
N ASP A 150 3.93 9.70 -6.97
CA ASP A 150 3.89 10.83 -6.04
C ASP A 150 5.25 11.54 -5.85
N ILE A 151 6.36 10.85 -6.11
CA ILE A 151 7.71 11.46 -6.02
C ILE A 151 8.12 12.23 -7.28
N TRP A 152 7.37 12.09 -8.38
CA TRP A 152 7.65 12.79 -9.61
C TRP A 152 6.94 14.15 -9.59
N THR A 153 7.57 15.16 -8.99
CA THR A 153 7.06 16.53 -9.07
C THR A 153 7.24 17.06 -10.48
N HIS A 154 6.14 17.34 -11.16
CA HIS A 154 6.22 18.10 -12.41
C HIS A 154 6.71 19.51 -12.11
N PRO A 155 7.70 20.08 -12.87
CA PRO A 155 8.24 21.41 -12.62
C PRO A 155 7.21 22.57 -12.65
N MET A 156 5.98 22.28 -13.04
CA MET A 156 4.88 23.26 -13.14
C MET A 156 3.98 23.34 -11.88
N LEU A 157 4.30 22.58 -10.81
CA LEU A 157 3.55 22.59 -9.56
C LEU A 157 4.39 23.12 -8.37
N SER A 158 5.50 23.79 -8.65
CA SER A 158 6.33 24.47 -7.65
C SER A 158 5.95 25.93 -7.56
#